data_3a2879d3a9c5915a2f9eb8444e2c6df4
#
_entry.id   3a2879d3a9c5915a2f9eb8444e2c6df4
#
_cell.length_a   1.000
_cell.length_b   1.000
_cell.length_c   1.000
_cell.angle_alpha   90.00
_cell.angle_beta   90.00
_cell.angle_gamma   90.00
#
_symmetry.space_group_name_H-M   'P 1'
#
loop_
_entity.id
_entity.type
_entity.pdbx_description
1 polymer ?
#
loop_
_entity_poly.entity_id
_entity_poly.type
_entity_poly.pdbx_seq_one_letter_code
_entity_poly.pdbx_strand_id
1 'polypeptide(L)'
;MTDFELPVTRYALSGDVSIAYKTMGDGPIDLIIVPGMVSHVEFMHELPGYTASIRRLANFARVVTFDKRGQGLSDRVSGAPSLEQRMDDVRAIMDDIGSKRAALLGISEGSAMSIMFAATYPERVSHLILYSGFASSPAQNLDRYE
;
A
#
# COMPACT_ATOMS: atom_id res chain seq x y z
N MET A 1 -7.17 -4.05 29.21
CA MET A 1 -6.91 -3.61 27.83
C MET A 1 -5.40 -3.63 27.67
N THR A 2 -4.86 -4.57 26.93
CA THR A 2 -3.43 -4.57 26.63
C THR A 2 -3.16 -3.33 25.78
N ASP A 3 -2.28 -2.45 26.28
CA ASP A 3 -1.78 -1.31 25.51
C ASP A 3 -1.21 -1.86 24.22
N PHE A 4 -1.90 -1.54 23.12
CA PHE A 4 -1.46 -1.98 21.81
C PHE A 4 -0.37 -1.00 21.35
N GLU A 5 0.86 -1.47 21.46
CA GLU A 5 1.98 -0.73 20.94
C GLU A 5 1.99 -0.84 19.41
N LEU A 6 1.97 0.32 18.74
CA LEU A 6 2.06 0.36 17.29
C LEU A 6 3.45 -0.11 16.87
N PRO A 7 3.55 -0.94 15.82
CA PRO A 7 4.84 -1.31 15.26
C PRO A 7 5.64 -0.07 14.85
N VAL A 8 6.95 -0.15 14.99
CA VAL A 8 7.86 0.91 14.57
C VAL A 8 7.74 1.16 13.07
N THR A 9 7.75 2.41 12.66
CA THR A 9 7.83 2.79 11.25
C THR A 9 9.21 2.43 10.71
N ARG A 10 9.23 1.72 9.59
CA ARG A 10 10.44 1.31 8.85
C ARG A 10 10.45 2.01 7.50
N TYR A 11 11.59 1.94 6.82
CA TYR A 11 11.76 2.60 5.53
C TYR A 11 12.40 1.63 4.54
N ALA A 12 11.74 1.43 3.40
CA ALA A 12 12.30 0.73 2.25
C ALA A 12 12.86 1.75 1.25
N LEU A 13 14.00 1.46 0.67
CA LEU A 13 14.62 2.34 -0.31
C LEU A 13 14.18 1.94 -1.73
N SER A 14 13.42 2.82 -2.37
CA SER A 14 12.97 2.70 -3.77
C SER A 14 13.75 3.68 -4.64
N GLY A 15 14.84 3.21 -5.26
CA GLY A 15 15.83 4.10 -5.85
C GLY A 15 16.50 4.95 -4.78
N ASP A 16 16.29 6.25 -4.84
CA ASP A 16 16.76 7.24 -3.86
C ASP A 16 15.65 7.76 -2.93
N VAL A 17 14.45 7.17 -3.00
CA VAL A 17 13.27 7.58 -2.24
C VAL A 17 13.02 6.61 -1.09
N SER A 18 12.96 7.12 0.15
CA SER A 18 12.61 6.34 1.32
C SER A 18 11.08 6.23 1.46
N ILE A 19 10.59 5.01 1.45
CA ILE A 19 9.17 4.69 1.57
C ILE A 19 8.87 4.20 2.98
N ALA A 20 8.10 4.97 3.73
CA ALA A 20 7.69 4.63 5.09
C ALA A 20 6.64 3.51 5.09
N TYR A 21 6.84 2.48 5.90
CA TYR A 21 5.90 1.39 6.06
C TYR A 21 5.90 0.82 7.48
N LYS A 22 4.83 0.10 7.80
CA LYS A 22 4.70 -0.70 9.04
C LYS A 22 4.29 -2.12 8.69
N THR A 23 4.73 -3.07 9.51
CA THR A 23 4.26 -4.45 9.45
C THR A 23 3.55 -4.82 10.73
N MET A 24 2.44 -5.55 10.65
CA MET A 24 1.67 -6.03 11.79
C MET A 24 1.24 -7.47 11.55
N GLY A 25 1.45 -8.31 12.58
CA GLY A 25 1.20 -9.75 12.48
C GLY A 25 2.36 -10.51 11.84
N ASP A 26 2.29 -11.83 11.94
CA ASP A 26 3.30 -12.78 11.48
C ASP A 26 2.68 -13.97 10.75
N GLY A 27 1.45 -13.80 10.27
CA GLY A 27 0.73 -14.84 9.53
C GLY A 27 1.45 -15.26 8.25
N PRO A 28 1.05 -16.41 7.67
CA PRO A 28 1.74 -17.00 6.52
C PRO A 28 1.50 -16.28 5.20
N ILE A 29 0.62 -15.29 5.19
CA ILE A 29 0.27 -14.51 4.00
C ILE A 29 0.78 -13.08 4.20
N ASP A 30 1.59 -12.58 3.27
CA ASP A 30 1.89 -11.16 3.20
C ASP A 30 0.71 -10.44 2.55
N LEU A 31 0.15 -9.46 3.24
CA LEU A 31 -0.95 -8.64 2.76
C LEU A 31 -0.52 -7.17 2.72
N ILE A 32 -0.32 -6.65 1.53
CA ILE A 32 0.04 -5.24 1.34
C ILE A 32 -1.23 -4.44 1.07
N ILE A 33 -1.49 -3.48 1.94
CA ILE A 33 -2.60 -2.53 1.76
C ILE A 33 -2.08 -1.34 0.96
N VAL A 34 -2.56 -1.24 -0.27
CA VAL A 34 -2.24 -0.13 -1.16
C VAL A 34 -3.25 0.99 -0.91
N PRO A 35 -2.79 2.12 -0.34
CA PRO A 35 -3.71 3.16 0.11
C PRO A 35 -4.35 3.91 -1.05
N GLY A 36 -5.47 4.55 -0.75
CA GLY A 36 -6.15 5.47 -1.64
C GLY A 36 -5.40 6.80 -1.82
N MET A 37 -6.16 7.89 -1.93
CA MET A 37 -5.60 9.21 -2.24
C MET A 37 -4.66 9.74 -1.15
N VAL A 38 -4.97 9.49 0.11
CA VAL A 38 -4.21 9.98 1.28
C VAL A 38 -3.81 8.81 2.17
N SER A 39 -2.59 8.85 2.67
CA SER A 39 -2.10 7.90 3.67
C SER A 39 -1.16 8.56 4.67
N HIS A 40 -1.13 8.02 5.87
CA HIS A 40 -0.14 8.33 6.88
C HIS A 40 -0.04 7.15 7.85
N VAL A 41 1.06 6.39 7.80
CA VAL A 41 1.22 5.12 8.52
C VAL A 41 1.11 5.22 10.05
N GLU A 42 1.24 6.40 10.61
CA GLU A 42 1.05 6.63 12.04
C GLU A 42 -0.30 7.29 12.34
N PHE A 43 -0.60 8.40 11.68
CA PHE A 43 -1.80 9.17 11.96
C PHE A 43 -3.10 8.38 11.71
N MET A 44 -3.13 7.48 10.75
CA MET A 44 -4.31 6.63 10.50
C MET A 44 -4.69 5.78 11.70
N HIS A 45 -3.75 5.48 12.59
CA HIS A 45 -4.01 4.73 13.82
C HIS A 45 -4.68 5.54 14.93
N GLU A 46 -4.80 6.85 14.79
CA GLU A 46 -5.68 7.69 15.62
C GLU A 46 -7.17 7.37 15.37
N LEU A 47 -7.48 6.70 14.26
CA LEU A 47 -8.83 6.25 13.92
C LEU A 47 -9.06 4.84 14.49
N PRO A 48 -9.91 4.66 15.53
CA PRO A 48 -10.08 3.36 16.18
C PRO A 48 -10.55 2.24 15.23
N GLY A 49 -11.42 2.58 14.28
CA GLY A 49 -11.91 1.64 13.26
C GLY A 49 -10.80 1.15 12.32
N TYR A 50 -9.86 2.00 11.97
CA TYR A 50 -8.71 1.63 11.13
C TYR A 50 -7.83 0.62 11.88
N THR A 51 -7.39 0.95 13.08
CA THR A 51 -6.54 0.06 13.90
C THR A 51 -7.22 -1.28 14.15
N ALA A 52 -8.52 -1.29 14.47
CA ALA A 52 -9.27 -2.52 14.67
C ALA A 52 -9.30 -3.39 13.41
N SER A 53 -9.45 -2.79 12.24
CA SER A 53 -9.44 -3.51 10.95
C SER A 53 -8.07 -4.13 10.67
N ILE A 54 -6.99 -3.37 10.86
CA ILE A 54 -5.63 -3.87 10.67
C ILE A 54 -5.34 -5.04 11.63
N ARG A 55 -5.73 -4.93 12.89
CA ARG A 55 -5.58 -6.01 13.88
C ARG A 55 -6.30 -7.30 13.46
N ARG A 56 -7.51 -7.19 12.91
CA ARG A 56 -8.28 -8.36 12.45
C ARG A 56 -7.57 -9.05 11.30
N LEU A 57 -7.02 -8.30 10.36
CA LEU A 57 -6.22 -8.84 9.25
C LEU A 57 -4.92 -9.46 9.78
N ALA A 58 -4.27 -8.84 10.75
CA ALA A 58 -3.04 -9.32 11.36
C ALA A 58 -3.17 -10.66 12.12
N ASN A 59 -4.40 -11.09 12.43
CA ASN A 59 -4.62 -12.42 13.02
C ASN A 59 -4.28 -13.59 12.07
N PHE A 60 -4.24 -13.35 10.78
CA PHE A 60 -3.97 -14.42 9.79
C PHE A 60 -2.96 -14.01 8.71
N ALA A 61 -2.53 -12.77 8.68
CA ALA A 61 -1.59 -12.24 7.69
C ALA A 61 -0.48 -11.42 8.35
N ARG A 62 0.64 -11.28 7.68
CA ARG A 62 1.59 -10.19 7.93
C ARG A 62 1.13 -8.99 7.11
N VAL A 63 0.44 -8.08 7.77
CA VAL A 63 -0.14 -6.90 7.13
C VAL A 63 0.91 -5.82 6.99
N VAL A 64 1.02 -5.26 5.80
CA VAL A 64 1.91 -4.15 5.47
C VAL A 64 1.07 -2.95 5.08
N THR A 65 1.28 -1.84 5.77
CA THR A 65 0.73 -0.52 5.41
C THR A 65 1.88 0.41 5.08
N PHE A 66 1.70 1.31 4.13
CA PHE A 66 2.76 2.22 3.72
C PHE A 66 2.23 3.57 3.26
N ASP A 67 3.11 4.56 3.26
CA ASP A 67 2.86 5.86 2.68
C ASP A 67 3.42 5.92 1.26
N LYS A 68 2.59 6.34 0.32
CA LYS A 68 3.05 6.59 -1.05
C LYS A 68 4.13 7.67 -1.05
N ARG A 69 5.07 7.59 -2.01
CA ARG A 69 6.06 8.66 -2.20
C ARG A 69 5.38 10.02 -2.29
N GLY A 70 5.94 11.00 -1.63
CA GLY A 70 5.39 12.34 -1.54
C GLY A 70 4.30 12.52 -0.46
N GLN A 71 3.92 11.47 0.27
CA GLN A 71 2.89 11.51 1.30
C GLN A 71 3.38 10.98 2.65
N GLY A 72 2.64 11.32 3.71
CA GLY A 72 2.88 10.83 5.06
C GLY A 72 4.33 11.00 5.49
N LEU A 73 4.94 9.91 5.92
CA LEU A 73 6.33 9.86 6.35
C LEU A 73 7.33 9.44 5.25
N SER A 74 6.84 9.13 4.05
CA SER A 74 7.71 8.89 2.89
C SER A 74 8.34 10.18 2.38
N ASP A 75 9.48 10.05 1.70
CA ASP A 75 10.20 11.20 1.15
C ASP A 75 9.32 12.03 0.20
N ARG A 76 9.52 13.33 0.24
CA ARG A 76 8.89 14.27 -0.68
C ARG A 76 9.53 14.14 -2.06
N VAL A 77 8.70 14.22 -3.08
CA VAL A 77 9.13 14.16 -4.48
C VAL A 77 8.56 15.34 -5.25
N SER A 78 9.24 15.76 -6.29
CA SER A 78 8.75 16.80 -7.20
C SER A 78 7.82 16.19 -8.25
N GLY A 79 6.71 16.87 -8.52
CA GLY A 79 5.74 16.45 -9.53
C GLY A 79 4.89 15.25 -9.11
N ALA A 80 4.05 14.80 -10.03
CA ALA A 80 3.21 13.62 -9.83
C ALA A 80 4.02 12.34 -10.14
N PRO A 81 4.08 11.38 -9.20
CA PRO A 81 4.75 10.11 -9.46
C PRO A 81 4.09 9.33 -10.59
N SER A 82 4.91 8.75 -11.46
CA SER A 82 4.39 7.82 -12.47
C SER A 82 3.87 6.52 -11.82
N LEU A 83 3.08 5.78 -12.57
CA LEU A 83 2.54 4.51 -12.10
C LEU A 83 3.67 3.49 -11.88
N GLU A 84 4.68 3.49 -12.75
CA GLU A 84 5.87 2.65 -12.64
C GLU A 84 6.65 2.92 -11.35
N GLN A 85 6.88 4.20 -11.02
CA GLN A 85 7.54 4.58 -9.77
C GLN A 85 6.76 4.10 -8.55
N ARG A 86 5.44 4.17 -8.60
CA ARG A 86 4.58 3.70 -7.50
C ARG A 86 4.59 2.17 -7.37
N MET A 87 4.69 1.44 -8.48
CA MET A 87 4.89 -0.01 -8.47
C MET A 87 6.28 -0.40 -7.90
N ASP A 88 7.32 0.37 -8.24
CA ASP A 88 8.66 0.16 -7.69
C ASP A 88 8.70 0.35 -6.17
N ASP A 89 7.90 1.24 -5.62
CA ASP A 89 7.77 1.42 -4.17
C ASP A 89 7.24 0.15 -3.48
N VAL A 90 6.21 -0.47 -4.05
CA VAL A 90 5.67 -1.73 -3.53
C VAL A 90 6.70 -2.85 -3.63
N ARG A 91 7.43 -2.93 -4.75
CA ARG A 91 8.52 -3.90 -4.90
C ARG A 91 9.62 -3.70 -3.85
N ALA A 92 10.03 -2.45 -3.63
CA ALA A 92 11.05 -2.13 -2.63
C ALA A 92 10.63 -2.56 -1.22
N ILE A 93 9.37 -2.33 -0.84
CA ILE A 93 8.83 -2.81 0.43
C ILE A 93 8.84 -4.34 0.49
N MET A 94 8.36 -5.01 -0.56
CA MET A 94 8.36 -6.48 -0.62
C MET A 94 9.77 -7.05 -0.47
N ASP A 95 10.75 -6.45 -1.13
CA ASP A 95 12.14 -6.90 -1.08
C ASP A 95 12.74 -6.66 0.33
N ASP A 96 12.43 -5.52 0.96
CA ASP A 96 12.91 -5.19 2.30
C ASP A 96 12.37 -6.15 3.39
N ILE A 97 11.11 -6.59 3.25
CA ILE A 97 10.51 -7.57 4.19
C ILE A 97 10.77 -9.03 3.80
N GLY A 98 11.48 -9.29 2.70
CA GLY A 98 11.75 -10.62 2.18
C GLY A 98 10.52 -11.33 1.60
N SER A 99 9.51 -10.58 1.14
CA SER A 99 8.29 -11.14 0.54
C SER A 99 8.51 -11.45 -0.94
N LYS A 100 8.43 -12.71 -1.30
CA LYS A 100 8.50 -13.12 -2.71
C LYS A 100 7.16 -12.94 -3.42
N ARG A 101 6.07 -13.12 -2.70
CA ARG A 101 4.71 -13.08 -3.22
C ARG A 101 3.74 -12.59 -2.16
N ALA A 102 2.91 -11.61 -2.48
CA ALA A 102 1.97 -11.00 -1.55
C ALA A 102 0.55 -10.91 -2.10
N ALA A 103 -0.43 -10.89 -1.21
CA ALA A 103 -1.76 -10.42 -1.54
C ALA A 103 -1.75 -8.88 -1.55
N LEU A 104 -2.43 -8.27 -2.51
CA LEU A 104 -2.61 -6.83 -2.59
C LEU A 104 -4.06 -6.48 -2.28
N LEU A 105 -4.27 -5.59 -1.33
CA LEU A 105 -5.55 -4.94 -1.07
C LEU A 105 -5.48 -3.50 -1.54
N GLY A 106 -5.99 -3.25 -2.74
CA GLY A 106 -6.07 -1.91 -3.32
C GLY A 106 -7.34 -1.20 -2.85
N ILE A 107 -7.19 -0.02 -2.28
CA ILE A 107 -8.30 0.79 -1.79
C ILE A 107 -8.44 2.03 -2.68
N SER A 108 -9.65 2.25 -3.23
CA SER A 108 -9.96 3.42 -4.04
C SER A 108 -8.94 3.61 -5.18
N GLU A 109 -8.24 4.73 -5.25
CA GLU A 109 -7.16 5.01 -6.22
C GLU A 109 -6.03 3.96 -6.18
N GLY A 110 -5.76 3.38 -5.01
CA GLY A 110 -4.79 2.29 -4.85
C GLY A 110 -5.15 1.02 -5.62
N SER A 111 -6.43 0.85 -6.00
CA SER A 111 -6.88 -0.27 -6.81
C SER A 111 -6.29 -0.26 -8.23
N ALA A 112 -6.23 0.91 -8.86
CA ALA A 112 -5.66 1.04 -10.21
C ALA A 112 -4.17 0.64 -10.22
N MET A 113 -3.40 1.09 -9.23
CA MET A 113 -2.00 0.70 -9.08
C MET A 113 -1.86 -0.81 -8.80
N SER A 114 -2.73 -1.37 -7.95
CA SER A 114 -2.70 -2.80 -7.61
C SER A 114 -3.03 -3.68 -8.83
N ILE A 115 -3.96 -3.26 -9.69
CA ILE A 115 -4.27 -3.94 -10.96
C ILE A 115 -3.05 -3.94 -11.87
N MET A 116 -2.41 -2.77 -12.04
CA MET A 116 -1.23 -2.64 -12.89
C MET A 116 -0.05 -3.46 -12.34
N PHE A 117 0.15 -3.45 -11.03
CA PHE A 117 1.18 -4.27 -10.39
C PHE A 117 0.94 -5.76 -10.63
N ALA A 118 -0.28 -6.24 -10.44
CA ALA A 118 -0.62 -7.65 -10.67
C ALA A 118 -0.49 -8.06 -12.14
N ALA A 119 -0.79 -7.17 -13.08
CA ALA A 119 -0.61 -7.41 -14.51
C ALA A 119 0.87 -7.42 -14.92
N THR A 120 1.69 -6.57 -14.30
CA THR A 120 3.12 -6.42 -14.64
C THR A 120 3.98 -7.48 -13.96
N TYR A 121 3.66 -7.84 -12.71
CA TYR A 121 4.41 -8.78 -11.88
C TYR A 121 3.51 -9.90 -11.34
N PRO A 122 2.88 -10.71 -12.20
CA PRO A 122 1.91 -11.73 -11.76
C PRO A 122 2.53 -12.77 -10.82
N GLU A 123 3.82 -13.03 -10.93
CA GLU A 123 4.55 -13.95 -10.05
C GLU A 123 4.72 -13.41 -8.62
N ARG A 124 4.63 -12.08 -8.44
CA ARG A 124 4.75 -11.41 -7.15
C ARG A 124 3.41 -11.26 -6.42
N VAL A 125 2.29 -11.62 -7.05
CA VAL A 125 0.94 -11.44 -6.50
C VAL A 125 0.25 -12.77 -6.29
N SER A 126 -0.14 -13.05 -5.06
CA SER A 126 -0.92 -14.24 -4.71
C SER A 126 -2.42 -14.03 -4.88
N HIS A 127 -2.91 -12.88 -4.45
CA HIS A 127 -4.32 -12.49 -4.51
C HIS A 127 -4.42 -10.99 -4.78
N LEU A 128 -5.46 -10.59 -5.49
CA LEU A 128 -5.79 -9.19 -5.74
C LEU A 128 -7.18 -8.91 -5.19
N ILE A 129 -7.25 -8.03 -4.21
CA ILE A 129 -8.48 -7.60 -3.56
C ILE A 129 -8.67 -6.11 -3.85
N LEU A 130 -9.82 -5.76 -4.40
CA LEU A 130 -10.14 -4.38 -4.78
C LEU A 130 -11.31 -3.89 -3.94
N TYR A 131 -11.09 -2.85 -3.15
CA TYR A 131 -12.10 -2.22 -2.31
C TYR A 131 -12.41 -0.81 -2.80
N SER A 132 -13.66 -0.58 -3.23
CA SER A 132 -14.10 0.71 -3.80
C SER A 132 -13.20 1.19 -4.94
N GLY A 133 -12.72 0.25 -5.75
CA GLY A 133 -11.78 0.50 -6.82
C GLY A 133 -12.43 0.87 -8.14
N PHE A 134 -11.63 1.46 -9.02
CA PHE A 134 -11.99 1.75 -10.40
C PHE A 134 -10.80 1.48 -11.31
N ALA A 135 -11.08 1.01 -12.53
CA ALA A 135 -10.03 0.72 -13.51
C ALA A 135 -9.56 1.97 -14.26
N SER A 136 -10.42 2.99 -14.37
CA SER A 136 -10.11 4.28 -14.98
C SER A 136 -10.80 5.42 -14.26
N SER A 137 -10.13 6.58 -14.17
CA SER A 137 -10.74 7.78 -13.60
C SER A 137 -11.72 8.42 -14.59
N PRO A 138 -12.88 8.92 -14.14
CA PRO A 138 -13.75 9.75 -14.98
C PRO A 138 -13.03 10.94 -15.63
N ALA A 139 -12.04 11.51 -14.95
CA ALA A 139 -11.23 12.60 -15.47
C ALA A 139 -10.44 12.24 -16.73
N GLN A 140 -10.14 10.95 -16.96
CA GLN A 140 -9.47 10.48 -18.17
C GLN A 140 -10.43 10.31 -19.35
N ASN A 141 -11.74 10.42 -19.12
CA ASN A 141 -12.77 10.23 -20.13
C ASN A 141 -13.49 11.55 -20.51
N LEU A 142 -13.04 12.70 -19.98
CA LEU A 142 -13.68 13.99 -20.27
C LEU A 142 -13.62 14.34 -21.77
N ASP A 143 -12.57 13.92 -22.47
CA ASP A 143 -12.41 14.14 -23.91
C ASP A 143 -13.33 13.27 -24.79
N ARG A 144 -14.15 12.39 -24.21
CA ARG A 144 -15.07 11.52 -24.95
C ARG A 144 -16.48 12.10 -25.08
N TYR A 145 -16.75 13.22 -24.43
CA TYR A 145 -18.07 13.84 -24.38
C TYR A 145 -18.13 15.22 -25.06
N GLU A 146 -17.07 15.61 -25.79
CA GLU A 146 -17.08 16.79 -26.69
C GLU A 146 -17.38 16.41 -28.14
#